data_17582a60ae71518c62b7aec797d0c7b4
#
_entry.id   17582a60ae71518c62b7aec797d0c7b4
#
_cell.length_a   1.000
_cell.length_b   1.000
_cell.length_c   1.000
_cell.angle_alpha   90.00
_cell.angle_beta   90.00
_cell.angle_gamma   90.00
#
_symmetry.space_group_name_H-M   'P 1'
#
loop_
_entity.id
_entity.type
_entity.pdbx_description
1 polymer ?
#
loop_
_entity_poly.entity_id
_entity_poly.type
_entity_poly.pdbx_seq_one_letter_code
_entity_poly.pdbx_strand_id
1 'polypeptide(L)'
;EAEMAALAVELLSETVRHMGFDAEVVASWQEPDADNDERYLLLDLHGRDLGALIGRRGDTLSNLQYLLRLMVNQRLHQWKNIVVDVEQYRQRRAEHLTQLALRSADQVAKSGRPLALEPMPPNERRLVHLALRDHPSVYTESSGEGERRKIQIMPKRGGG
;
A
#
# COMPACT_ATOMS: atom_id res chain seq x y z
N GLU A 1 -14.06 15.81 -14.79
CA GLU A 1 -13.94 14.55 -14.02
C GLU A 1 -14.42 13.33 -14.81
N ALA A 2 -15.56 13.43 -15.49
CA ALA A 2 -16.11 12.30 -16.27
C ALA A 2 -15.19 11.86 -17.40
N GLU A 3 -14.57 12.81 -18.11
CA GLU A 3 -13.62 12.52 -19.20
C GLU A 3 -12.37 11.78 -18.67
N MET A 4 -11.83 12.23 -17.55
CA MET A 4 -10.68 11.59 -16.91
C MET A 4 -11.00 10.18 -16.47
N ALA A 5 -12.15 9.98 -15.81
CA ALA A 5 -12.56 8.66 -15.35
C ALA A 5 -12.74 7.70 -16.54
N ALA A 6 -13.38 8.13 -17.60
CA ALA A 6 -13.58 7.31 -18.80
C ALA A 6 -12.23 6.92 -19.45
N LEU A 7 -11.32 7.87 -19.59
CA LEU A 7 -10.00 7.63 -20.16
C LEU A 7 -9.18 6.68 -19.27
N ALA A 8 -9.18 6.91 -17.96
CA ALA A 8 -8.44 6.08 -17.03
C ALA A 8 -8.95 4.63 -17.03
N VAL A 9 -10.26 4.43 -17.04
CA VAL A 9 -10.88 3.10 -17.13
C VAL A 9 -10.46 2.41 -18.42
N GLU A 10 -10.54 3.10 -19.55
CA GLU A 10 -10.16 2.54 -20.84
C GLU A 10 -8.69 2.11 -20.87
N LEU A 11 -7.80 3.00 -20.44
CA LEU A 11 -6.35 2.72 -20.44
C LEU A 11 -6.00 1.57 -19.49
N LEU A 12 -6.57 1.56 -18.30
CA LEU A 12 -6.31 0.49 -17.34
C LEU A 12 -6.87 -0.84 -17.83
N SER A 13 -8.10 -0.85 -18.35
CA SER A 13 -8.72 -2.07 -18.88
C SER A 13 -7.91 -2.68 -20.01
N GLU A 14 -7.42 -1.86 -20.94
CA GLU A 14 -6.58 -2.34 -22.04
C GLU A 14 -5.23 -2.83 -21.54
N THR A 15 -4.62 -2.12 -20.62
CA THR A 15 -3.32 -2.49 -20.07
C THR A 15 -3.38 -3.87 -19.41
N VAL A 16 -4.35 -4.09 -18.51
CA VAL A 16 -4.45 -5.38 -17.82
C VAL A 16 -4.85 -6.50 -18.76
N ARG A 17 -5.66 -6.20 -19.79
CA ARG A 17 -6.01 -7.19 -20.82
C ARG A 17 -4.77 -7.62 -21.60
N HIS A 18 -3.92 -6.68 -22.00
CA HIS A 18 -2.66 -7.00 -22.69
C HIS A 18 -1.66 -7.75 -21.80
N MET A 19 -1.77 -7.61 -20.50
CA MET A 19 -0.98 -8.40 -19.55
C MET A 19 -1.52 -9.81 -19.35
N GLY A 20 -2.65 -10.15 -19.97
CA GLY A 20 -3.23 -11.48 -19.89
C GLY A 20 -4.28 -11.66 -18.79
N PHE A 21 -4.79 -10.56 -18.22
CA PHE A 21 -5.79 -10.63 -17.15
C PHE A 21 -7.18 -10.28 -17.68
N ASP A 22 -8.18 -10.98 -17.15
CA ASP A 22 -9.59 -10.66 -17.37
C ASP A 22 -10.12 -10.01 -16.08
N ALA A 23 -10.23 -8.69 -16.11
CA ALA A 23 -10.61 -7.91 -14.94
C ALA A 23 -11.60 -6.80 -15.32
N GLU A 24 -12.55 -6.56 -14.43
CA GLU A 24 -13.47 -5.44 -14.51
C GLU A 24 -12.89 -4.26 -13.72
N VAL A 25 -12.96 -3.05 -14.28
CA VAL A 25 -12.51 -1.84 -13.59
C VAL A 25 -13.74 -1.10 -13.07
N VAL A 26 -13.81 -0.90 -11.76
CA VAL A 26 -14.86 -0.10 -11.12
C VAL A 26 -14.24 1.23 -10.67
N ALA A 27 -14.71 2.32 -11.27
CA ALA A 27 -14.20 3.66 -10.98
C ALA A 27 -15.12 4.40 -10.01
N SER A 28 -14.53 5.10 -9.05
CA SER A 28 -15.27 5.96 -8.13
C SER A 28 -14.40 7.11 -7.66
N TRP A 29 -14.99 8.29 -7.48
CA TRP A 29 -14.30 9.43 -6.89
C TRP A 29 -14.38 9.33 -5.38
N GLN A 30 -13.23 9.54 -4.73
CA GLN A 30 -13.09 9.46 -3.29
C GLN A 30 -12.68 10.81 -2.72
N GLU A 31 -13.17 11.10 -1.52
CA GLU A 31 -12.74 12.27 -0.78
C GLU A 31 -11.35 12.05 -0.18
N PRO A 32 -10.63 13.13 0.20
CA PRO A 32 -9.31 12.99 0.82
C PRO A 32 -9.33 12.05 2.03
N ASP A 33 -8.22 11.32 2.21
CA ASP A 33 -8.06 10.40 3.34
C ASP A 33 -6.63 10.50 3.90
N ALA A 34 -6.25 9.55 4.76
CA ALA A 34 -4.95 9.57 5.42
C ALA A 34 -3.76 9.47 4.45
N ASP A 35 -3.97 8.85 3.28
CA ASP A 35 -2.93 8.61 2.29
C ASP A 35 -3.00 9.57 1.10
N ASN A 36 -4.10 10.30 0.96
CA ASN A 36 -4.35 11.19 -0.18
C ASN A 36 -4.90 12.52 0.30
N ASP A 37 -4.10 13.57 0.19
CA ASP A 37 -4.46 14.92 0.65
C ASP A 37 -5.57 15.57 -0.17
N GLU A 38 -5.78 15.09 -1.39
CA GLU A 38 -6.77 15.62 -2.32
C GLU A 38 -7.75 14.54 -2.76
N ARG A 39 -8.90 14.99 -3.27
CA ARG A 39 -9.87 14.10 -3.89
C ARG A 39 -9.22 13.32 -5.02
N TYR A 40 -9.50 12.02 -5.10
CA TYR A 40 -8.82 11.14 -6.06
C TYR A 40 -9.80 10.19 -6.76
N LEU A 41 -9.37 9.70 -7.91
CA LEU A 41 -10.08 8.68 -8.67
C LEU A 41 -9.57 7.30 -8.25
N LEU A 42 -10.44 6.49 -7.67
CA LEU A 42 -10.13 5.11 -7.34
C LEU A 42 -10.58 4.20 -8.48
N LEU A 43 -9.65 3.39 -8.98
CA LEU A 43 -9.92 2.36 -9.99
C LEU A 43 -9.67 1.01 -9.34
N ASP A 44 -10.73 0.30 -9.02
CA ASP A 44 -10.63 -0.99 -8.35
C ASP A 44 -10.84 -2.12 -9.36
N LEU A 45 -9.87 -3.02 -9.44
CA LEU A 45 -9.89 -4.16 -10.37
C LEU A 45 -10.53 -5.36 -9.69
N HIS A 46 -11.52 -5.95 -10.35
CA HIS A 46 -12.21 -7.14 -9.88
C HIS A 46 -12.12 -8.27 -10.91
N GLY A 47 -11.88 -9.48 -10.47
CA GLY A 47 -11.79 -10.64 -11.35
C GLY A 47 -11.17 -11.84 -10.66
N ARG A 48 -10.88 -12.87 -11.46
CA ARG A 48 -10.27 -14.09 -10.97
C ARG A 48 -8.76 -14.04 -11.15
N ASP A 49 -8.04 -14.63 -10.19
CA ASP A 49 -6.59 -14.84 -10.28
C ASP A 49 -5.79 -13.56 -10.55
N LEU A 50 -6.15 -12.47 -9.86
CA LEU A 50 -5.50 -11.19 -10.03
C LEU A 50 -4.26 -10.99 -9.12
N GLY A 51 -3.81 -12.06 -8.44
CA GLY A 51 -2.68 -11.97 -7.52
C GLY A 51 -1.40 -11.43 -8.15
N ALA A 52 -1.11 -11.79 -9.42
CA ALA A 52 0.07 -11.30 -10.12
C ALA A 52 0.00 -9.80 -10.44
N LEU A 53 -1.21 -9.22 -10.52
CA LEU A 53 -1.36 -7.77 -10.68
C LEU A 53 -1.00 -7.01 -9.39
N ILE A 54 -1.15 -7.66 -8.25
CA ILE A 54 -0.73 -7.11 -6.97
C ILE A 54 0.79 -7.20 -6.86
N GLY A 55 1.35 -8.38 -7.16
CA GLY A 55 2.76 -8.66 -7.02
C GLY A 55 3.16 -8.82 -5.56
N ARG A 56 4.47 -8.93 -5.34
CA ARG A 56 5.02 -9.06 -4.00
C ARG A 56 4.82 -7.75 -3.23
N ARG A 57 4.08 -7.81 -2.14
CA ARG A 57 3.79 -6.65 -1.25
C ARG A 57 3.16 -5.47 -2.00
N GLY A 58 2.45 -5.73 -3.10
CA GLY A 58 1.83 -4.69 -3.89
C GLY A 58 2.76 -3.95 -4.86
N ASP A 59 3.96 -4.47 -5.12
CA ASP A 59 4.93 -3.81 -6.00
C ASP A 59 4.41 -3.64 -7.42
N THR A 60 3.83 -4.69 -8.00
CA THR A 60 3.27 -4.62 -9.35
C THR A 60 2.11 -3.63 -9.40
N LEU A 61 1.26 -3.65 -8.40
CA LEU A 61 0.12 -2.74 -8.30
C LEU A 61 0.59 -1.28 -8.23
N SER A 62 1.62 -0.99 -7.44
CA SER A 62 2.17 0.36 -7.33
C SER A 62 2.78 0.84 -8.64
N ASN A 63 3.48 -0.03 -9.35
CA ASN A 63 4.06 0.28 -10.65
C ASN A 63 2.98 0.50 -11.71
N LEU A 64 1.92 -0.29 -11.69
CA LEU A 64 0.77 -0.14 -12.58
C LEU A 64 0.07 1.21 -12.36
N GLN A 65 -0.10 1.59 -11.11
CA GLN A 65 -0.67 2.89 -10.74
C GLN A 65 0.19 4.05 -11.28
N TYR A 66 1.49 3.97 -11.09
CA TYR A 66 2.41 5.00 -11.58
C TYR A 66 2.34 5.13 -13.10
N LEU A 67 2.37 4.00 -13.81
CA LEU A 67 2.29 3.98 -15.28
C LEU A 67 0.97 4.59 -15.76
N LEU A 68 -0.15 4.24 -15.13
CA LEU A 68 -1.45 4.77 -15.51
C LEU A 68 -1.51 6.29 -15.31
N ARG A 69 -0.97 6.79 -14.21
CA ARG A 69 -0.89 8.24 -13.95
C ARG A 69 -0.13 8.95 -15.07
N LEU A 70 0.99 8.41 -15.50
CA LEU A 70 1.78 8.98 -16.59
C LEU A 70 0.98 8.99 -17.89
N MET A 71 0.29 7.90 -18.23
CA MET A 71 -0.50 7.81 -19.46
C MET A 71 -1.65 8.80 -19.48
N VAL A 72 -2.37 8.93 -18.38
CA VAL A 72 -3.49 9.88 -18.27
C VAL A 72 -2.99 11.31 -18.34
N ASN A 73 -1.92 11.64 -17.60
CA ASN A 73 -1.34 12.99 -17.63
C ASN A 73 -0.87 13.37 -19.04
N GLN A 74 -0.25 12.45 -19.77
CA GLN A 74 0.20 12.69 -21.14
C GLN A 74 -0.97 13.05 -22.07
N ARG A 75 -2.11 12.39 -21.90
CA ARG A 75 -3.29 12.60 -22.74
C ARG A 75 -4.04 13.89 -22.39
N LEU A 76 -4.24 14.15 -21.09
CA LEU A 76 -5.08 15.24 -20.62
C LEU A 76 -4.28 16.47 -20.18
N HIS A 77 -2.97 16.38 -20.07
CA HIS A 77 -2.08 17.43 -19.54
C HIS A 77 -2.56 17.96 -18.18
N GLN A 78 -3.15 17.09 -17.38
CA GLN A 78 -3.62 17.37 -16.03
C GLN A 78 -3.09 16.32 -15.08
N TRP A 79 -2.41 16.77 -14.03
CA TRP A 79 -1.94 15.86 -12.99
C TRP A 79 -3.03 15.72 -11.91
N LYS A 80 -3.76 14.64 -11.97
CA LYS A 80 -4.75 14.29 -10.96
C LYS A 80 -4.33 13.03 -10.23
N ASN A 81 -4.75 12.93 -8.97
CA ASN A 81 -4.45 11.75 -8.19
C ASN A 81 -5.35 10.60 -8.61
N ILE A 82 -4.72 9.52 -9.07
CA ILE A 82 -5.39 8.29 -9.47
C ILE A 82 -4.80 7.16 -8.64
N VAL A 83 -5.67 6.39 -8.00
CA VAL A 83 -5.27 5.23 -7.20
C VAL A 83 -5.81 3.97 -7.87
N VAL A 84 -4.93 2.99 -8.08
CA VAL A 84 -5.29 1.68 -8.62
C VAL A 84 -5.25 0.68 -7.49
N ASP A 85 -6.29 -0.13 -7.35
CA ASP A 85 -6.36 -1.18 -6.35
C ASP A 85 -6.90 -2.47 -6.96
N VAL A 86 -6.74 -3.57 -6.26
CA VAL A 86 -7.25 -4.89 -6.65
C VAL A 86 -8.04 -5.45 -5.46
N GLU A 87 -9.37 -5.44 -5.58
CA GLU A 87 -10.27 -6.02 -4.58
C GLU A 87 -9.92 -5.62 -3.14
N GLN A 88 -9.71 -4.32 -2.96
CA GLN A 88 -9.38 -3.75 -1.65
C GLN A 88 -8.09 -4.32 -1.03
N TYR A 89 -7.11 -4.65 -1.87
CA TYR A 89 -5.83 -5.19 -1.39
C TYR A 89 -5.15 -4.26 -0.39
N ARG A 90 -5.16 -2.94 -0.64
CA ARG A 90 -4.48 -1.97 0.23
C ARG A 90 -5.01 -2.01 1.65
N GLN A 91 -6.33 -2.10 1.82
CA GLN A 91 -6.95 -2.23 3.14
C GLN A 91 -6.59 -3.55 3.81
N ARG A 92 -6.67 -4.66 3.07
CA ARG A 92 -6.30 -6.00 3.59
C ARG A 92 -4.82 -6.04 3.99
N ARG A 93 -3.97 -5.40 3.22
CA ARG A 93 -2.53 -5.32 3.52
C ARG A 93 -2.29 -4.51 4.79
N ALA A 94 -2.97 -3.37 4.96
CA ALA A 94 -2.85 -2.55 6.16
C ALA A 94 -3.29 -3.32 7.41
N GLU A 95 -4.40 -4.05 7.34
CA GLU A 95 -4.87 -4.89 8.44
C GLU A 95 -3.87 -5.99 8.77
N HIS A 96 -3.33 -6.65 7.75
CA HIS A 96 -2.31 -7.68 7.93
C HIS A 96 -1.06 -7.14 8.62
N LEU A 97 -0.57 -5.98 8.20
CA LEU A 97 0.61 -5.35 8.80
C LEU A 97 0.36 -4.93 10.24
N THR A 98 -0.81 -4.43 10.56
CA THR A 98 -1.18 -4.09 11.93
C THR A 98 -1.17 -5.32 12.82
N GLN A 99 -1.77 -6.42 12.37
CA GLN A 99 -1.77 -7.68 13.12
C GLN A 99 -0.35 -8.24 13.28
N LEU A 100 0.45 -8.19 12.22
CA LEU A 100 1.85 -8.63 12.27
C LEU A 100 2.64 -7.79 13.28
N ALA A 101 2.46 -6.47 13.29
CA ALA A 101 3.13 -5.57 14.22
C ALA A 101 2.78 -5.92 15.67
N LEU A 102 1.50 -6.13 15.97
CA LEU A 102 1.05 -6.45 17.32
C LEU A 102 1.58 -7.81 17.80
N ARG A 103 1.52 -8.84 16.96
CA ARG A 103 2.07 -10.17 17.30
C ARG A 103 3.58 -10.12 17.51
N SER A 104 4.28 -9.39 16.63
CA SER A 104 5.74 -9.24 16.74
C SER A 104 6.13 -8.47 17.99
N ALA A 105 5.37 -7.45 18.36
CA ALA A 105 5.58 -6.69 19.58
C ALA A 105 5.42 -7.58 20.83
N ASP A 106 4.40 -8.45 20.87
CA ASP A 106 4.21 -9.41 21.95
C ASP A 106 5.39 -10.37 22.07
N GLN A 107 5.89 -10.83 20.94
CA GLN A 107 7.07 -11.70 20.90
C GLN A 107 8.31 -11.01 21.47
N VAL A 108 8.55 -9.75 21.06
CA VAL A 108 9.67 -8.95 21.57
C VAL A 108 9.52 -8.69 23.07
N ALA A 109 8.31 -8.36 23.53
CA ALA A 109 8.03 -8.12 24.94
C ALA A 109 8.33 -9.34 25.80
N LYS A 110 8.01 -10.54 25.29
CA LYS A 110 8.23 -11.80 26.02
C LYS A 110 9.68 -12.26 25.96
N SER A 111 10.34 -12.17 24.81
CA SER A 111 11.70 -12.67 24.61
C SER A 111 12.77 -11.70 25.08
N GLY A 112 12.49 -10.40 25.11
CA GLY A 112 13.46 -9.34 25.35
C GLY A 112 14.45 -9.16 24.21
N ARG A 113 14.21 -9.74 23.04
CA ARG A 113 15.10 -9.67 21.87
C ARG A 113 14.49 -8.84 20.75
N PRO A 114 15.28 -7.97 20.12
CA PRO A 114 14.81 -7.22 18.94
C PRO A 114 14.36 -8.15 17.82
N LEU A 115 13.37 -7.71 17.07
CA LEU A 115 12.86 -8.39 15.89
C LEU A 115 12.79 -7.43 14.72
N ALA A 116 13.41 -7.79 13.59
CA ALA A 116 13.32 -7.02 12.36
C ALA A 116 12.18 -7.56 11.50
N LEU A 117 11.33 -6.66 11.02
CA LEU A 117 10.34 -7.00 10.01
C LEU A 117 10.99 -6.95 8.63
N GLU A 118 10.33 -7.54 7.62
CA GLU A 118 10.82 -7.46 6.26
C GLU A 118 10.85 -6.01 5.76
N PRO A 119 11.74 -5.68 4.81
CA PRO A 119 11.73 -4.35 4.20
C PRO A 119 10.37 -3.99 3.64
N MET A 120 9.98 -2.74 3.81
CA MET A 120 8.69 -2.24 3.36
C MET A 120 8.77 -0.76 2.99
N PRO A 121 7.86 -0.26 2.13
CA PRO A 121 7.87 1.14 1.72
C PRO A 121 7.49 2.08 2.88
N PRO A 122 7.76 3.39 2.73
CA PRO A 122 7.57 4.36 3.81
C PRO A 122 6.16 4.38 4.41
N ASN A 123 5.12 4.27 3.58
CA ASN A 123 3.73 4.28 4.06
C ASN A 123 3.43 3.08 4.95
N GLU A 124 4.00 1.91 4.63
CA GLU A 124 3.83 0.71 5.45
C GLU A 124 4.63 0.79 6.74
N ARG A 125 5.85 1.32 6.67
CA ARG A 125 6.66 1.54 7.88
C ARG A 125 5.98 2.52 8.84
N ARG A 126 5.37 3.56 8.31
CA ARG A 126 4.60 4.51 9.09
C ARG A 126 3.42 3.84 9.81
N LEU A 127 2.72 2.96 9.10
CA LEU A 127 1.60 2.20 9.67
C LEU A 127 2.05 1.38 10.89
N VAL A 128 3.19 0.69 10.79
CA VAL A 128 3.74 -0.10 11.89
C VAL A 128 4.15 0.79 13.06
N HIS A 129 4.83 1.92 12.78
CA HIS A 129 5.19 2.88 13.83
C HIS A 129 3.96 3.39 14.59
N LEU A 130 2.89 3.73 13.86
CA LEU A 130 1.65 4.21 14.48
C LEU A 130 0.96 3.12 15.31
N ALA A 131 0.96 1.88 14.80
CA ALA A 131 0.34 0.76 15.51
C ALA A 131 1.02 0.46 16.84
N LEU A 132 2.33 0.70 16.95
CA LEU A 132 3.12 0.39 18.14
C LEU A 132 3.55 1.61 18.95
N ARG A 133 3.14 2.81 18.55
CA ARG A 133 3.58 4.07 19.18
C ARG A 133 3.33 4.09 20.68
N ASP A 134 2.18 3.61 21.13
CA ASP A 134 1.78 3.65 22.53
C ASP A 134 1.95 2.30 23.24
N HIS A 135 2.68 1.38 22.63
CA HIS A 135 2.91 0.06 23.25
C HIS A 135 3.77 0.19 24.51
N PRO A 136 3.37 -0.43 25.63
CA PRO A 136 4.07 -0.26 26.92
C PRO A 136 5.46 -0.90 26.96
N SER A 137 5.71 -1.93 26.16
CA SER A 137 6.91 -2.77 26.29
C SER A 137 7.87 -2.73 25.12
N VAL A 138 7.51 -2.08 24.00
CA VAL A 138 8.36 -2.02 22.83
C VAL A 138 8.38 -0.63 22.22
N TYR A 139 9.42 -0.34 21.43
CA TYR A 139 9.47 0.83 20.55
C TYR A 139 9.99 0.40 19.18
N THR A 140 9.86 1.25 18.19
CA THR A 140 10.21 0.93 16.81
C THR A 140 11.27 1.86 16.27
N GLU A 141 12.18 1.32 15.45
CA GLU A 141 13.20 2.08 14.75
C GLU A 141 13.24 1.65 13.28
N SER A 142 13.37 2.61 12.37
CA SER A 142 13.65 2.30 10.97
C SER A 142 15.16 2.24 10.76
N SER A 143 15.61 1.27 9.95
CA SER A 143 17.03 1.09 9.61
C SER A 143 17.18 0.63 8.16
N GLY A 144 18.34 0.88 7.58
CA GLY A 144 18.64 0.55 6.19
C GLY A 144 18.32 1.69 5.24
N GLU A 145 18.57 1.47 3.96
CA GLU A 145 18.39 2.48 2.92
C GLU A 145 17.59 1.95 1.73
N GLY A 146 16.79 2.84 1.11
CA GLY A 146 16.06 2.53 -0.11
C GLY A 146 15.11 1.36 0.07
N GLU A 147 15.14 0.42 -0.86
CA GLU A 147 14.26 -0.75 -0.86
C GLU A 147 14.56 -1.75 0.26
N ARG A 148 15.71 -1.61 0.93
CA ARG A 148 16.09 -2.47 2.04
C ARG A 148 15.69 -1.90 3.40
N ARG A 149 15.14 -0.69 3.42
CA ARG A 149 14.77 -0.06 4.68
C ARG A 149 13.62 -0.79 5.34
N LYS A 150 13.82 -1.08 6.62
CA LYS A 150 12.91 -1.92 7.40
C LYS A 150 12.69 -1.34 8.79
N ILE A 151 11.74 -1.89 9.50
CA ILE A 151 11.46 -1.56 10.90
C ILE A 151 12.03 -2.66 11.79
N GLN A 152 12.68 -2.23 12.86
CA GLN A 152 13.06 -3.09 13.97
C GLN A 152 12.17 -2.77 15.17
N ILE A 153 11.65 -3.81 15.79
CA ILE A 153 10.88 -3.71 17.03
C ILE A 153 11.83 -4.01 18.17
N MET A 154 12.00 -3.05 19.06
CA MET A 154 12.99 -3.09 20.14
C MET A 154 12.30 -3.21 21.49
N PRO A 155 12.85 -3.97 22.44
CA PRO A 155 12.31 -4.00 23.80
C PRO A 155 12.65 -2.70 24.52
N LYS A 156 11.69 -2.17 25.29
CA LYS A 156 11.95 -1.04 26.17
C LYS A 156 12.75 -1.51 27.39
N ARG A 157 13.76 -0.75 27.76
CA ARG A 157 14.56 -1.03 28.96
C ARG A 157 13.83 -0.52 30.20
N GLY A 158 13.95 -1.25 31.31
CA GLY A 158 13.40 -0.83 32.59
C GLY A 158 11.90 -0.91 32.69
N GLY A 159 11.24 -1.52 31.73
CA GLY A 159 9.81 -1.80 31.77
C GLY A 159 9.49 -3.02 32.62
N GLY A 160 10.25 -3.21 33.65
CA GLY A 160 10.05 -4.30 34.59
C GLY A 160 8.77 -4.17 35.37
#